data_69516da9e91d200d2ddda43f0bf924b9
#
_entry.id   69516da9e91d200d2ddda43f0bf924b9
#
_cell.length_a   1.000
_cell.length_b   1.000
_cell.length_c   1.000
_cell.angle_alpha   90.00
_cell.angle_beta   90.00
_cell.angle_gamma   90.00
#
_symmetry.space_group_name_H-M   'P 1'
#
loop_
_entity.id
_entity.type
_entity.pdbx_description
1 polymer ?
#
loop_
_entity_poly.entity_id
_entity_poly.type
_entity_poly.pdbx_seq_one_letter_code
_entity_poly.pdbx_strand_id
1 'polypeptide(L)'
;MFYNRTNILEDRMTNTIYHQTVLNNKLYQKDLSWKNQNQFEESSYSFDALIHQHPNIPELTAILGKSGGMPILFDLEDPRPGSILIVNDHLPSIRKLMTVMMKSLVNYSQPTSLQFVTISHYPEKWMETIQVFDPQYSYCAGVSGEFENSAEDWIHYLAKKADDRLSGRNHGPAAILFIDDSELINHLDIQARLNYEWLLANGASSRIWVVSGLDLKKNPDLLHPIDQFKTKIFGHFDGNLSEGKLKFIPSGILAQLQPERNFVTKISSSWVRFWAPKLQGN
;
A
#
# COMPACT_ATOMS: atom_id res chain seq x y z
N MET A 1 15.87 37.18 14.25
CA MET A 1 15.52 35.76 14.32
C MET A 1 14.36 35.47 13.35
N PHE A 2 14.58 35.65 12.04
CA PHE A 2 13.55 35.60 10.99
C PHE A 2 14.03 34.80 9.75
N TYR A 3 14.67 33.63 9.93
CA TYR A 3 15.29 32.90 8.81
C TYR A 3 14.73 31.48 8.54
N ASN A 4 13.67 31.05 9.22
CA ASN A 4 13.20 29.65 9.10
C ASN A 4 11.78 29.47 8.56
N ARG A 5 11.09 30.51 8.08
CA ARG A 5 9.75 30.34 7.50
C ARG A 5 9.71 30.23 5.98
N THR A 6 10.72 30.72 5.29
CA THR A 6 10.78 30.70 3.82
C THR A 6 11.10 29.30 3.28
N ASN A 7 12.03 28.57 3.90
CA ASN A 7 12.38 27.22 3.43
C ASN A 7 11.25 26.19 3.58
N ILE A 8 10.42 26.31 4.62
CA ILE A 8 9.28 25.39 4.83
C ILE A 8 8.16 25.64 3.79
N LEU A 9 8.02 26.87 3.33
CA LEU A 9 7.02 27.22 2.30
C LEU A 9 7.50 26.83 0.90
N GLU A 10 8.79 26.92 0.61
CA GLU A 10 9.38 26.47 -0.66
C GLU A 10 9.35 24.93 -0.76
N ASP A 11 9.66 24.18 0.31
CA ASP A 11 9.52 22.74 0.35
C ASP A 11 8.05 22.27 0.19
N ARG A 12 7.10 22.97 0.81
CA ARG A 12 5.68 22.68 0.63
C ARG A 12 5.19 23.02 -0.77
N MET A 13 5.68 24.09 -1.38
CA MET A 13 5.34 24.44 -2.76
C MET A 13 5.95 23.47 -3.77
N THR A 14 7.20 23.03 -3.56
CA THR A 14 7.83 22.00 -4.42
C THR A 14 7.10 20.66 -4.31
N ASN A 15 6.71 20.25 -3.12
CA ASN A 15 5.90 19.05 -2.92
C ASN A 15 4.49 19.19 -3.54
N THR A 16 3.84 20.34 -3.40
CA THR A 16 2.55 20.61 -4.06
C THR A 16 2.69 20.64 -5.58
N ILE A 17 3.78 21.19 -6.10
CA ILE A 17 4.10 21.21 -7.55
C ILE A 17 4.42 19.80 -8.04
N TYR A 18 5.13 18.97 -7.26
CA TYR A 18 5.40 17.57 -7.61
C TYR A 18 4.10 16.75 -7.64
N HIS A 19 3.23 16.90 -6.64
CA HIS A 19 1.89 16.31 -6.65
C HIS A 19 1.00 16.83 -7.78
N GLN A 20 1.03 18.12 -8.07
CA GLN A 20 0.31 18.71 -9.21
C GLN A 20 0.92 18.31 -10.55
N THR A 21 2.24 18.15 -10.65
CA THR A 21 2.90 17.71 -11.90
C THR A 21 2.59 16.24 -12.18
N VAL A 22 2.56 15.38 -11.16
CA VAL A 22 2.10 13.98 -11.29
C VAL A 22 0.61 13.93 -11.63
N LEU A 23 -0.21 14.82 -11.08
CA LEU A 23 -1.64 14.93 -11.40
C LEU A 23 -1.91 15.66 -12.73
N ASN A 24 -1.16 16.70 -13.07
CA ASN A 24 -1.39 17.53 -14.28
C ASN A 24 -0.80 16.90 -15.55
N ASN A 25 0.28 16.13 -15.48
CA ASN A 25 0.68 15.28 -16.61
C ASN A 25 -0.38 14.22 -16.97
N LYS A 26 -1.32 13.92 -16.06
CA LYS A 26 -2.50 13.09 -16.34
C LYS A 26 -3.60 13.80 -17.12
N LEU A 27 -3.71 15.13 -17.04
CA LEU A 27 -4.73 15.89 -17.80
C LEU A 27 -4.41 15.95 -19.31
N TYR A 28 -3.16 15.71 -19.72
CA TYR A 28 -2.77 15.57 -21.13
C TYR A 28 -2.91 14.16 -21.70
N GLN A 29 -3.18 13.16 -20.86
CA GLN A 29 -3.54 11.80 -21.31
C GLN A 29 -5.07 11.62 -21.45
N LYS A 30 -5.77 12.65 -21.90
CA LYS A 30 -7.11 12.46 -22.48
C LYS A 30 -6.95 11.55 -23.70
N ASP A 31 -7.55 10.34 -23.60
CA ASP A 31 -7.74 9.41 -24.70
C ASP A 31 -6.56 8.52 -25.16
N LEU A 32 -5.57 8.24 -24.33
CA LEU A 32 -4.84 7.00 -24.51
C LEU A 32 -5.78 5.86 -24.16
N SER A 33 -6.43 5.30 -25.19
CA SER A 33 -7.25 4.12 -25.01
C SER A 33 -6.40 3.04 -24.32
N TRP A 34 -6.98 2.30 -23.37
CA TRP A 34 -6.37 1.16 -22.70
C TRP A 34 -5.57 0.24 -23.65
N LYS A 35 -5.98 0.17 -24.94
CA LYS A 35 -5.29 -0.56 -26.01
C LYS A 35 -3.90 -0.01 -26.36
N ASN A 36 -3.64 1.28 -26.22
CA ASN A 36 -2.35 1.87 -26.56
C ASN A 36 -1.31 1.76 -25.41
N GLN A 37 -1.73 1.50 -24.17
CA GLN A 37 -0.82 1.20 -23.07
C GLN A 37 -0.14 -0.17 -23.20
N ASN A 38 -0.62 -1.05 -24.08
CA ASN A 38 -0.05 -2.38 -24.31
C ASN A 38 1.25 -2.38 -25.14
N GLN A 39 1.64 -1.28 -25.78
CA GLN A 39 2.81 -1.24 -26.67
C GLN A 39 4.14 -1.00 -25.96
N PHE A 40 4.15 -0.58 -24.69
CA PHE A 40 5.36 -0.53 -23.89
C PHE A 40 5.32 -1.72 -22.92
N GLU A 41 5.82 -2.87 -23.37
CA GLU A 41 6.39 -3.87 -22.46
C GLU A 41 7.51 -3.14 -21.71
N GLU A 42 7.20 -2.56 -20.55
CA GLU A 42 8.25 -2.10 -19.67
C GLU A 42 9.06 -3.35 -19.31
N SER A 43 10.27 -3.43 -19.90
CA SER A 43 11.24 -4.44 -19.57
C SER A 43 11.29 -4.58 -18.06
N SER A 44 11.24 -5.82 -17.57
CA SER A 44 11.30 -6.10 -16.14
C SER A 44 12.48 -5.37 -15.53
N TYR A 45 12.19 -4.39 -14.65
CA TYR A 45 13.20 -3.62 -13.92
C TYR A 45 13.31 -4.11 -12.48
N SER A 46 14.50 -3.99 -11.91
CA SER A 46 14.73 -4.36 -10.50
C SER A 46 14.27 -3.25 -9.56
N PHE A 47 14.03 -3.60 -8.30
CA PHE A 47 13.73 -2.63 -7.25
C PHE A 47 14.84 -1.58 -7.12
N ASP A 48 16.11 -2.00 -7.14
CA ASP A 48 17.24 -1.08 -7.00
C ASP A 48 17.33 -0.10 -8.18
N ALA A 49 17.06 -0.57 -9.41
CA ALA A 49 16.99 0.31 -10.57
C ALA A 49 15.87 1.35 -10.42
N LEU A 50 14.73 0.97 -9.84
CA LEU A 50 13.62 1.88 -9.56
C LEU A 50 14.03 2.97 -8.57
N ILE A 51 14.66 2.59 -7.46
CA ILE A 51 15.11 3.54 -6.42
C ILE A 51 16.18 4.48 -6.98
N HIS A 52 17.18 3.95 -7.71
CA HIS A 52 18.22 4.78 -8.34
C HIS A 52 17.69 5.80 -9.35
N GLN A 53 16.62 5.48 -10.05
CA GLN A 53 15.99 6.42 -11.00
C GLN A 53 15.17 7.52 -10.31
N HIS A 54 14.80 7.32 -9.04
CA HIS A 54 13.97 8.25 -8.27
C HIS A 54 14.59 8.57 -6.89
N PRO A 55 15.81 9.18 -6.84
CA PRO A 55 16.51 9.40 -5.57
C PRO A 55 15.87 10.46 -4.68
N ASN A 56 15.04 11.35 -5.24
CA ASN A 56 14.46 12.49 -4.55
C ASN A 56 12.99 12.29 -4.18
N ILE A 57 12.59 11.07 -3.82
CA ILE A 57 11.25 10.82 -3.30
C ILE A 57 11.18 11.36 -1.85
N PRO A 58 10.10 12.07 -1.49
CA PRO A 58 9.91 12.56 -0.13
C PRO A 58 9.90 11.42 0.91
N GLU A 59 10.28 11.75 2.13
CA GLU A 59 10.15 10.85 3.27
C GLU A 59 8.69 10.39 3.42
N LEU A 60 8.47 9.20 3.97
CA LEU A 60 7.15 8.59 4.16
C LEU A 60 6.37 8.34 2.85
N THR A 61 7.08 8.22 1.74
CA THR A 61 6.46 7.93 0.44
C THR A 61 6.96 6.59 -0.11
N ALA A 62 6.04 5.68 -0.43
CA ALA A 62 6.35 4.42 -1.10
C ALA A 62 6.23 4.55 -2.62
N ILE A 63 7.15 3.94 -3.36
CA ILE A 63 6.99 3.67 -4.79
C ILE A 63 6.42 2.27 -4.96
N LEU A 64 5.24 2.15 -5.55
CA LEU A 64 4.58 0.85 -5.81
C LEU A 64 5.07 0.21 -7.11
N GLY A 65 5.52 1.04 -8.05
CA GLY A 65 5.93 0.63 -9.38
C GLY A 65 5.91 1.78 -10.37
N LYS A 66 5.83 1.47 -11.66
CA LYS A 66 5.78 2.44 -12.75
C LYS A 66 4.58 2.27 -13.66
N SER A 67 4.10 3.38 -14.19
CA SER A 67 3.12 3.45 -15.27
C SER A 67 3.58 4.44 -16.32
N GLY A 68 3.84 3.98 -17.55
CA GLY A 68 4.34 4.84 -18.63
C GLY A 68 5.62 5.59 -18.27
N GLY A 69 6.57 4.93 -17.59
CA GLY A 69 7.83 5.52 -17.13
C GLY A 69 7.74 6.35 -15.83
N MET A 70 6.55 6.69 -15.37
CA MET A 70 6.34 7.50 -14.15
C MET A 70 6.13 6.63 -12.92
N PRO A 71 6.69 6.98 -11.76
CA PRO A 71 6.47 6.23 -10.53
C PRO A 71 5.01 6.37 -10.04
N ILE A 72 4.46 5.27 -9.54
CA ILE A 72 3.20 5.29 -8.79
C ILE A 72 3.56 5.37 -7.31
N LEU A 73 3.14 6.47 -6.70
CA LEU A 73 3.51 6.83 -5.34
C LEU A 73 2.34 6.61 -4.38
N PHE A 74 2.68 6.20 -3.16
CA PHE A 74 1.78 6.20 -2.02
C PHE A 74 2.43 7.04 -0.91
N ASP A 75 1.85 8.20 -0.65
CA ASP A 75 2.35 9.19 0.31
C ASP A 75 1.59 9.07 1.63
N LEU A 76 2.32 8.79 2.71
CA LEU A 76 1.77 8.69 4.07
C LEU A 76 1.54 10.06 4.74
N GLU A 77 1.99 11.17 4.14
CA GLU A 77 1.64 12.50 4.60
C GLU A 77 0.25 12.94 4.07
N ASP A 78 -0.26 12.26 3.03
CA ASP A 78 -1.59 12.51 2.48
C ASP A 78 -2.61 11.48 2.99
N PRO A 79 -3.56 11.85 3.86
CA PRO A 79 -4.56 10.91 4.38
C PRO A 79 -5.64 10.51 3.37
N ARG A 80 -5.71 11.15 2.19
CA ARG A 80 -6.76 10.90 1.19
C ARG A 80 -6.78 9.50 0.61
N PRO A 81 -5.64 8.85 0.32
CA PRO A 81 -5.64 7.45 -0.12
C PRO A 81 -6.28 6.50 0.90
N GLY A 82 -6.21 6.83 2.19
CA GLY A 82 -6.79 6.01 3.26
C GLY A 82 -6.21 4.60 3.31
N SER A 83 -6.97 3.68 3.89
CA SER A 83 -6.62 2.26 3.92
C SER A 83 -6.55 1.67 2.52
N ILE A 84 -5.62 0.72 2.31
CA ILE A 84 -5.36 0.06 1.03
C ILE A 84 -5.75 -1.41 1.10
N LEU A 85 -6.48 -1.88 0.09
CA LEU A 85 -6.70 -3.30 -0.16
C LEU A 85 -5.98 -3.72 -1.44
N ILE A 86 -5.17 -4.77 -1.35
CA ILE A 86 -4.52 -5.44 -2.49
C ILE A 86 -5.30 -6.73 -2.76
N VAL A 87 -5.95 -6.81 -3.90
CA VAL A 87 -6.80 -7.94 -4.31
C VAL A 87 -6.13 -8.73 -5.41
N ASN A 88 -5.98 -10.04 -5.23
CA ASN A 88 -5.37 -10.94 -6.21
C ASN A 88 -5.91 -12.36 -5.99
N ASP A 89 -5.73 -13.25 -6.95
CA ASP A 89 -5.98 -14.69 -6.80
C ASP A 89 -4.71 -15.48 -6.42
N HIS A 90 -3.63 -14.79 -6.12
CA HIS A 90 -2.32 -15.37 -5.81
C HIS A 90 -1.65 -14.60 -4.66
N LEU A 91 -1.67 -15.19 -3.46
CA LEU A 91 -1.13 -14.58 -2.25
C LEU A 91 0.33 -14.13 -2.36
N PRO A 92 1.25 -14.86 -3.03
CA PRO A 92 2.61 -14.38 -3.25
C PRO A 92 2.69 -13.04 -3.99
N SER A 93 1.78 -12.75 -4.93
CA SER A 93 1.73 -11.44 -5.62
C SER A 93 1.37 -10.31 -4.66
N ILE A 94 0.43 -10.56 -3.74
CA ILE A 94 0.04 -9.61 -2.68
C ILE A 94 1.26 -9.30 -1.80
N ARG A 95 1.92 -10.34 -1.29
CA ARG A 95 3.11 -10.22 -0.44
C ARG A 95 4.25 -9.48 -1.13
N LYS A 96 4.46 -9.78 -2.41
CA LYS A 96 5.46 -9.09 -3.23
C LYS A 96 5.22 -7.59 -3.29
N LEU A 97 3.98 -7.16 -3.56
CA LEU A 97 3.66 -5.74 -3.60
C LEU A 97 3.80 -5.08 -2.22
N MET A 98 3.38 -5.74 -1.15
CA MET A 98 3.61 -5.26 0.22
C MET A 98 5.10 -5.14 0.53
N THR A 99 5.92 -6.11 0.11
CA THR A 99 7.39 -6.04 0.28
C THR A 99 7.99 -4.86 -0.49
N VAL A 100 7.52 -4.59 -1.71
CA VAL A 100 7.92 -3.40 -2.48
C VAL A 100 7.59 -2.12 -1.72
N MET A 101 6.39 -2.02 -1.14
CA MET A 101 5.99 -0.88 -0.31
C MET A 101 6.90 -0.71 0.90
N MET A 102 7.12 -1.78 1.68
CA MET A 102 7.98 -1.77 2.88
C MET A 102 9.41 -1.35 2.53
N LYS A 103 10.04 -2.01 1.55
CA LYS A 103 11.41 -1.68 1.11
C LYS A 103 11.53 -0.24 0.64
N SER A 104 10.55 0.27 -0.11
CA SER A 104 10.53 1.64 -0.59
C SER A 104 10.44 2.62 0.57
N LEU A 105 9.54 2.39 1.52
CA LEU A 105 9.38 3.24 2.70
C LEU A 105 10.64 3.25 3.58
N VAL A 106 11.24 2.09 3.82
CA VAL A 106 12.52 1.96 4.56
C VAL A 106 13.64 2.73 3.86
N ASN A 107 13.67 2.71 2.52
CA ASN A 107 14.70 3.42 1.75
C ASN A 107 14.58 4.96 1.83
N TYR A 108 13.35 5.48 1.95
CA TYR A 108 13.09 6.93 1.92
C TYR A 108 12.69 7.53 3.27
N SER A 109 12.68 6.75 4.36
CA SER A 109 12.26 7.23 5.67
C SER A 109 13.30 6.96 6.73
N GLN A 110 13.17 7.61 7.88
CA GLN A 110 13.97 7.34 9.07
C GLN A 110 13.21 6.44 10.04
N PRO A 111 13.88 5.57 10.84
CA PRO A 111 13.18 4.75 11.84
C PRO A 111 12.42 5.55 12.89
N THR A 112 12.80 6.81 13.11
CA THR A 112 12.12 7.73 14.02
C THR A 112 10.83 8.30 13.46
N SER A 113 10.62 8.22 12.13
CA SER A 113 9.44 8.76 11.43
C SER A 113 8.46 7.68 10.95
N LEU A 114 8.92 6.43 10.87
CA LEU A 114 8.13 5.31 10.36
C LEU A 114 8.29 4.05 11.21
N GLN A 115 7.18 3.38 11.47
CA GLN A 115 7.13 2.00 12.01
C GLN A 115 6.09 1.18 11.26
N PHE A 116 6.29 -0.14 11.20
CA PHE A 116 5.26 -1.04 10.69
C PHE A 116 5.13 -2.30 11.54
N VAL A 117 3.94 -2.89 11.48
CA VAL A 117 3.56 -4.17 12.08
C VAL A 117 3.03 -5.06 10.97
N THR A 118 3.30 -6.36 11.05
CA THR A 118 2.78 -7.34 10.09
C THR A 118 2.01 -8.43 10.83
N ILE A 119 0.80 -8.74 10.36
CA ILE A 119 0.01 -9.90 10.81
C ILE A 119 -0.15 -10.85 9.61
N SER A 120 0.16 -12.14 9.80
CA SER A 120 0.23 -13.10 8.72
C SER A 120 -0.06 -14.53 9.19
N HIS A 121 -0.59 -15.37 8.29
CA HIS A 121 -0.60 -16.83 8.49
C HIS A 121 0.81 -17.44 8.54
N TYR A 122 1.84 -16.73 8.05
CA TYR A 122 3.23 -17.22 7.94
C TYR A 122 4.21 -16.17 8.45
N PRO A 123 4.20 -15.89 9.76
CA PRO A 123 5.02 -14.83 10.36
C PRO A 123 6.52 -15.04 10.11
N GLU A 124 6.99 -16.30 10.10
CA GLU A 124 8.42 -16.63 9.88
C GLU A 124 8.89 -16.13 8.49
N LYS A 125 8.06 -16.31 7.45
CA LYS A 125 8.38 -15.84 6.10
C LYS A 125 8.48 -14.31 6.02
N TRP A 126 7.66 -13.63 6.80
CA TRP A 126 7.76 -12.17 6.90
C TRP A 126 8.99 -11.73 7.67
N MET A 127 9.35 -12.41 8.75
CA MET A 127 10.58 -12.13 9.47
C MET A 127 11.80 -12.30 8.58
N GLU A 128 11.90 -13.40 7.83
CA GLU A 128 12.96 -13.61 6.84
C GLU A 128 12.98 -12.51 5.77
N THR A 129 11.83 -12.16 5.24
CA THR A 129 11.70 -11.11 4.21
C THR A 129 12.12 -9.74 4.74
N ILE A 130 11.68 -9.37 5.93
CA ILE A 130 11.99 -8.08 6.56
C ILE A 130 13.48 -8.00 6.88
N GLN A 131 14.09 -9.08 7.38
CA GLN A 131 15.50 -9.13 7.72
C GLN A 131 16.42 -8.78 6.54
N VAL A 132 15.99 -9.02 5.30
CA VAL A 132 16.77 -8.69 4.10
C VAL A 132 16.96 -7.17 3.93
N PHE A 133 15.96 -6.36 4.28
CA PHE A 133 16.00 -4.90 4.07
C PHE A 133 15.97 -4.08 5.36
N ASP A 134 15.64 -4.67 6.49
CA ASP A 134 15.69 -4.10 7.83
C ASP A 134 16.34 -5.10 8.81
N PRO A 135 17.64 -5.38 8.66
CA PRO A 135 18.32 -6.46 9.41
C PRO A 135 18.39 -6.21 10.92
N GLN A 136 18.18 -4.98 11.36
CA GLN A 136 18.15 -4.59 12.77
C GLN A 136 16.73 -4.43 13.31
N TYR A 137 15.70 -4.68 12.49
CA TYR A 137 14.30 -4.45 12.83
C TYR A 137 14.03 -3.03 13.37
N SER A 138 14.70 -2.04 12.77
CA SER A 138 14.61 -0.64 13.20
C SER A 138 13.25 -0.01 12.87
N TYR A 139 12.60 -0.50 11.81
CA TYR A 139 11.28 -0.05 11.35
C TYR A 139 10.17 -1.04 11.74
N CYS A 140 10.50 -2.33 11.85
CA CYS A 140 9.54 -3.36 12.18
C CYS A 140 9.31 -3.40 13.70
N ALA A 141 8.12 -2.95 14.13
CA ALA A 141 7.71 -3.01 15.53
C ALA A 141 7.25 -4.41 15.97
N GLY A 142 6.80 -5.25 15.03
CA GLY A 142 6.41 -6.62 15.31
C GLY A 142 5.89 -7.36 14.09
N VAL A 143 6.03 -8.70 14.17
CA VAL A 143 5.40 -9.66 13.26
C VAL A 143 4.61 -10.64 14.11
N SER A 144 3.35 -10.85 13.80
CA SER A 144 2.45 -11.70 14.58
C SER A 144 1.74 -12.73 13.71
N GLY A 145 1.55 -13.92 14.26
CA GLY A 145 0.76 -15.00 13.68
C GLY A 145 -0.73 -14.88 13.96
N GLU A 146 -1.52 -15.64 13.21
CA GLU A 146 -2.98 -15.68 13.29
C GLU A 146 -3.52 -16.10 14.68
N PHE A 147 -2.87 -17.07 15.31
CA PHE A 147 -3.31 -17.66 16.58
C PHE A 147 -2.56 -17.08 17.78
N GLU A 148 -1.86 -15.99 17.59
CA GLU A 148 -1.16 -15.29 18.64
C GLU A 148 -2.02 -14.13 19.16
N ASN A 149 -2.24 -14.06 20.48
CA ASN A 149 -2.92 -12.92 21.11
C ASN A 149 -2.24 -11.59 20.73
N SER A 150 -0.97 -11.63 20.35
CA SER A 150 -0.22 -10.46 19.88
C SER A 150 -0.82 -9.80 18.64
N ALA A 151 -1.56 -10.51 17.78
CA ALA A 151 -2.26 -9.92 16.64
C ALA A 151 -3.37 -8.96 17.09
N GLU A 152 -4.17 -9.38 18.06
CA GLU A 152 -5.23 -8.57 18.67
C GLU A 152 -4.63 -7.40 19.45
N ASP A 153 -3.58 -7.65 20.23
CA ASP A 153 -2.87 -6.62 21.01
C ASP A 153 -2.32 -5.51 20.09
N TRP A 154 -1.76 -5.85 18.92
CA TRP A 154 -1.30 -4.87 17.97
C TRP A 154 -2.43 -4.00 17.40
N ILE A 155 -3.58 -4.61 17.07
CA ILE A 155 -4.74 -3.86 16.57
C ILE A 155 -5.29 -2.93 17.65
N HIS A 156 -5.41 -3.40 18.88
CA HIS A 156 -5.84 -2.59 20.03
C HIS A 156 -4.88 -1.43 20.29
N TYR A 157 -3.56 -1.71 20.29
CA TYR A 157 -2.53 -0.71 20.47
C TYR A 157 -2.59 0.38 19.38
N LEU A 158 -2.70 -0.02 18.11
CA LEU A 158 -2.76 0.93 17.01
C LEU A 158 -4.05 1.76 17.03
N ALA A 159 -5.19 1.15 17.36
CA ALA A 159 -6.45 1.88 17.48
C ALA A 159 -6.39 2.91 18.61
N LYS A 160 -5.87 2.53 19.79
CA LYS A 160 -5.66 3.47 20.89
C LYS A 160 -4.69 4.60 20.50
N LYS A 161 -3.58 4.26 19.84
CA LYS A 161 -2.60 5.25 19.37
C LYS A 161 -3.23 6.23 18.37
N ALA A 162 -4.12 5.75 17.51
CA ALA A 162 -4.85 6.58 16.56
C ALA A 162 -5.82 7.54 17.27
N ASP A 163 -6.59 7.06 18.26
CA ASP A 163 -7.49 7.88 19.06
C ASP A 163 -6.73 8.96 19.84
N ASP A 164 -5.61 8.61 20.44
CA ASP A 164 -4.74 9.56 21.15
C ASP A 164 -4.22 10.66 20.23
N ARG A 165 -3.87 10.33 18.99
CA ARG A 165 -3.43 11.31 17.99
C ARG A 165 -4.54 12.23 17.50
N LEU A 166 -5.72 11.67 17.21
CA LEU A 166 -6.90 12.46 16.82
C LEU A 166 -7.33 13.42 17.93
N SER A 167 -7.11 13.05 19.19
CA SER A 167 -7.36 13.89 20.35
C SER A 167 -6.22 14.86 20.68
N GLY A 168 -5.15 14.91 19.87
CA GLY A 168 -3.99 15.78 20.10
C GLY A 168 -3.10 15.38 21.28
N ARG A 169 -3.28 14.18 21.84
CA ARG A 169 -2.55 13.69 23.01
C ARG A 169 -1.21 13.04 22.70
N ASN A 170 -0.98 12.68 21.47
CA ASN A 170 0.23 11.96 21.06
C ASN A 170 0.73 12.43 19.67
N HIS A 171 2.05 12.47 19.52
CA HIS A 171 2.73 12.65 18.25
C HIS A 171 3.82 11.59 18.17
N GLY A 172 3.92 10.86 17.09
CA GLY A 172 4.92 9.80 16.96
C GLY A 172 5.09 9.41 15.50
N PRO A 173 5.95 8.41 15.21
CA PRO A 173 6.19 7.96 13.85
C PRO A 173 4.89 7.53 13.17
N ALA A 174 4.79 7.73 11.86
CA ALA A 174 3.76 7.10 11.04
C ALA A 174 3.78 5.59 11.29
N ALA A 175 2.63 4.94 11.35
CA ALA A 175 2.57 3.52 11.57
C ALA A 175 1.76 2.84 10.45
N ILE A 176 2.20 1.66 10.02
CA ILE A 176 1.49 0.87 9.02
C ILE A 176 1.23 -0.51 9.58
N LEU A 177 -0.02 -0.94 9.51
CA LEU A 177 -0.44 -2.31 9.77
C LEU A 177 -0.57 -3.04 8.44
N PHE A 178 0.32 -4.00 8.19
CA PHE A 178 0.25 -4.91 7.06
C PHE A 178 -0.43 -6.21 7.47
N ILE A 179 -1.43 -6.62 6.70
CA ILE A 179 -2.14 -7.89 6.88
C ILE A 179 -2.16 -8.58 5.54
N ASP A 180 -1.40 -9.65 5.38
CA ASP A 180 -1.21 -10.27 4.06
C ASP A 180 -2.43 -11.07 3.56
N ASP A 181 -3.34 -11.44 4.46
CA ASP A 181 -4.62 -12.03 4.12
C ASP A 181 -5.71 -11.49 5.07
N SER A 182 -6.67 -10.76 4.53
CA SER A 182 -7.76 -10.16 5.32
C SER A 182 -8.71 -11.19 5.96
N GLU A 183 -8.65 -12.47 5.55
CA GLU A 183 -9.36 -13.56 6.22
C GLU A 183 -8.96 -13.69 7.70
N LEU A 184 -7.68 -13.38 8.02
CA LEU A 184 -7.17 -13.38 9.39
C LEU A 184 -8.05 -12.59 10.37
N ILE A 185 -8.65 -11.52 9.90
CA ILE A 185 -9.49 -10.65 10.73
C ILE A 185 -10.73 -11.40 11.25
N ASN A 186 -11.23 -12.39 10.52
CA ASN A 186 -12.40 -13.16 10.93
C ASN A 186 -12.13 -14.05 12.16
N HIS A 187 -10.87 -14.37 12.43
CA HIS A 187 -10.42 -15.22 13.54
C HIS A 187 -10.15 -14.45 14.82
N LEU A 188 -10.10 -13.12 14.74
CA LEU A 188 -9.86 -12.24 15.88
C LEU A 188 -11.13 -12.08 16.73
N ASP A 189 -10.95 -11.65 17.97
CA ASP A 189 -12.07 -11.31 18.85
C ASP A 189 -12.90 -10.14 18.27
N ILE A 190 -14.10 -9.96 18.82
CA ILE A 190 -15.04 -8.95 18.33
C ILE A 190 -14.49 -7.53 18.50
N GLN A 191 -13.75 -7.26 19.58
CA GLN A 191 -13.22 -5.94 19.86
C GLN A 191 -12.05 -5.60 18.92
N ALA A 192 -11.17 -6.54 18.62
CA ALA A 192 -10.09 -6.38 17.66
C ALA A 192 -10.65 -6.12 16.24
N ARG A 193 -11.72 -6.85 15.85
CA ARG A 193 -12.41 -6.59 14.56
C ARG A 193 -13.01 -5.19 14.49
N LEU A 194 -13.70 -4.73 15.53
CA LEU A 194 -14.24 -3.37 15.59
C LEU A 194 -13.14 -2.31 15.54
N ASN A 195 -12.03 -2.53 16.23
CA ASN A 195 -10.87 -1.63 16.18
C ASN A 195 -10.20 -1.62 14.81
N TYR A 196 -10.14 -2.76 14.14
CA TYR A 196 -9.65 -2.84 12.76
C TYR A 196 -10.54 -2.03 11.81
N GLU A 197 -11.85 -2.22 11.84
CA GLU A 197 -12.80 -1.44 11.03
C GLU A 197 -12.69 0.06 11.30
N TRP A 198 -12.54 0.43 12.57
CA TRP A 198 -12.34 1.81 12.96
C TRP A 198 -11.03 2.39 12.39
N LEU A 199 -9.93 1.60 12.40
CA LEU A 199 -8.66 1.97 11.78
C LEU A 199 -8.78 2.14 10.26
N LEU A 200 -9.55 1.30 9.57
CA LEU A 200 -9.81 1.47 8.13
C LEU A 200 -10.42 2.83 7.81
N ALA A 201 -11.33 3.29 8.65
CA ALA A 201 -12.04 4.54 8.45
C ALA A 201 -11.21 5.78 8.89
N ASN A 202 -10.51 5.70 10.02
CA ASN A 202 -9.96 6.86 10.72
C ASN A 202 -8.43 6.86 10.80
N GLY A 203 -7.79 5.71 10.61
CA GLY A 203 -6.36 5.52 10.86
C GLY A 203 -5.48 6.47 10.07
N ALA A 204 -5.72 6.65 8.78
CA ALA A 204 -4.91 7.52 7.93
C ALA A 204 -4.86 8.98 8.41
N SER A 205 -5.98 9.50 8.92
CA SER A 205 -6.06 10.85 9.50
C SER A 205 -5.23 11.01 10.78
N SER A 206 -4.89 9.88 11.42
CA SER A 206 -4.03 9.81 12.61
C SER A 206 -2.61 9.32 12.30
N ARG A 207 -2.23 9.28 11.01
CA ARG A 207 -0.94 8.75 10.53
C ARG A 207 -0.75 7.26 10.89
N ILE A 208 -1.85 6.50 10.91
CA ILE A 208 -1.84 5.04 11.04
C ILE A 208 -2.56 4.44 9.83
N TRP A 209 -1.84 3.67 9.04
CA TRP A 209 -2.32 3.14 7.78
C TRP A 209 -2.59 1.65 7.90
N VAL A 210 -3.62 1.18 7.21
CA VAL A 210 -3.88 -0.26 7.07
C VAL A 210 -3.70 -0.63 5.61
N VAL A 211 -2.88 -1.66 5.38
CA VAL A 211 -2.65 -2.28 4.08
C VAL A 211 -2.99 -3.75 4.20
N SER A 212 -4.11 -4.18 3.60
CA SER A 212 -4.56 -5.57 3.66
C SER A 212 -4.49 -6.24 2.30
N GLY A 213 -4.23 -7.54 2.31
CA GLY A 213 -4.36 -8.44 1.17
C GLY A 213 -5.70 -9.17 1.16
N LEU A 214 -6.20 -9.51 -0.01
CA LEU A 214 -7.35 -10.37 -0.19
C LEU A 214 -7.08 -11.37 -1.30
N ASP A 215 -6.96 -12.65 -0.94
CA ASP A 215 -6.88 -13.76 -1.89
C ASP A 215 -8.29 -14.22 -2.26
N LEU A 216 -8.79 -13.77 -3.41
CA LEU A 216 -10.13 -14.13 -3.88
C LEU A 216 -10.27 -15.58 -4.35
N LYS A 217 -9.17 -16.29 -4.61
CA LYS A 217 -9.21 -17.70 -4.94
C LYS A 217 -9.61 -18.53 -3.73
N LYS A 218 -9.08 -18.14 -2.56
CA LYS A 218 -9.44 -18.79 -1.28
C LYS A 218 -10.80 -18.32 -0.76
N ASN A 219 -11.11 -17.04 -0.94
CA ASN A 219 -12.23 -16.37 -0.31
C ASN A 219 -13.14 -15.65 -1.32
N PRO A 220 -13.79 -16.37 -2.24
CA PRO A 220 -14.59 -15.75 -3.29
C PRO A 220 -15.82 -14.97 -2.78
N ASP A 221 -16.23 -15.22 -1.55
CA ASP A 221 -17.41 -14.61 -0.92
C ASP A 221 -17.08 -13.43 0.00
N LEU A 222 -15.78 -13.19 0.32
CA LEU A 222 -15.30 -12.11 1.16
C LEU A 222 -15.26 -10.75 0.43
N LEU A 223 -16.29 -10.44 -0.34
CA LEU A 223 -16.37 -9.14 -1.02
C LEU A 223 -16.84 -8.00 -0.11
N HIS A 224 -17.43 -8.33 1.03
CA HIS A 224 -17.99 -7.32 1.94
C HIS A 224 -16.93 -6.33 2.49
N PRO A 225 -15.68 -6.74 2.79
CA PRO A 225 -14.66 -5.78 3.26
C PRO A 225 -14.16 -4.81 2.20
N ILE A 226 -14.34 -5.12 0.90
CA ILE A 226 -13.75 -4.31 -0.19
C ILE A 226 -14.22 -2.86 -0.13
N ASP A 227 -15.48 -2.63 0.22
CA ASP A 227 -16.06 -1.28 0.22
C ASP A 227 -15.55 -0.41 1.36
N GLN A 228 -15.02 -0.99 2.42
CA GLN A 228 -14.46 -0.26 3.56
C GLN A 228 -13.10 0.39 3.25
N PHE A 229 -12.39 -0.11 2.22
CA PHE A 229 -11.10 0.43 1.82
C PHE A 229 -11.25 1.58 0.82
N LYS A 230 -10.55 2.68 1.06
CA LYS A 230 -10.55 3.84 0.16
C LYS A 230 -9.76 3.57 -1.12
N THR A 231 -8.59 2.95 -1.00
CA THR A 231 -7.75 2.59 -2.14
C THR A 231 -7.79 1.10 -2.36
N LYS A 232 -7.99 0.70 -3.62
CA LYS A 232 -8.02 -0.70 -4.04
C LYS A 232 -7.02 -0.91 -5.16
N ILE A 233 -6.17 -1.91 -5.00
CA ILE A 233 -5.17 -2.33 -5.99
C ILE A 233 -5.51 -3.75 -6.41
N PHE A 234 -5.72 -3.96 -7.69
CA PHE A 234 -6.10 -5.26 -8.23
C PHE A 234 -4.95 -5.84 -9.04
N GLY A 235 -4.62 -7.08 -8.79
CA GLY A 235 -3.72 -7.88 -9.61
C GLY A 235 -4.45 -8.78 -10.60
N HIS A 236 -3.73 -9.76 -11.15
CA HIS A 236 -4.23 -10.74 -12.09
C HIS A 236 -5.34 -11.62 -11.50
N PHE A 237 -6.22 -12.07 -12.38
CA PHE A 237 -7.32 -12.96 -12.06
C PHE A 237 -7.47 -14.02 -13.15
N ASP A 238 -7.30 -15.30 -12.80
CA ASP A 238 -7.50 -16.44 -13.69
C ASP A 238 -8.97 -16.94 -13.75
N GLY A 239 -9.79 -16.50 -12.83
CA GLY A 239 -11.13 -17.01 -12.63
C GLY A 239 -12.22 -16.24 -13.39
N ASN A 240 -13.25 -16.95 -13.80
CA ASN A 240 -14.57 -16.38 -14.04
C ASN A 240 -15.13 -15.87 -12.70
N LEU A 241 -14.66 -14.72 -12.23
CA LEU A 241 -15.43 -14.00 -11.23
C LEU A 241 -16.80 -13.80 -11.85
N SER A 242 -17.82 -14.42 -11.26
CA SER A 242 -19.21 -14.20 -11.67
C SER A 242 -19.37 -12.71 -11.88
N GLU A 243 -19.76 -12.30 -13.09
CA GLU A 243 -19.76 -10.91 -13.59
C GLU A 243 -20.47 -9.90 -12.65
N GLY A 244 -21.01 -10.37 -11.54
CA GLY A 244 -21.69 -9.59 -10.52
C GLY A 244 -20.81 -9.07 -9.38
N LYS A 245 -19.67 -9.70 -9.09
CA LYS A 245 -18.95 -9.46 -7.82
C LYS A 245 -17.99 -8.26 -7.85
N LEU A 246 -17.40 -7.93 -9.00
CA LEU A 246 -16.51 -6.77 -9.16
C LEU A 246 -17.03 -5.80 -10.24
N LYS A 247 -18.32 -5.49 -10.20
CA LYS A 247 -19.02 -4.63 -11.19
C LYS A 247 -18.40 -3.24 -11.38
N PHE A 248 -17.60 -2.78 -10.41
CA PHE A 248 -16.96 -1.47 -10.48
C PHE A 248 -15.66 -1.48 -11.29
N ILE A 249 -15.15 -2.66 -11.70
CA ILE A 249 -13.96 -2.78 -12.56
C ILE A 249 -14.43 -3.06 -13.98
N PRO A 250 -13.93 -2.32 -14.99
CA PRO A 250 -14.28 -2.59 -16.37
C PRO A 250 -13.95 -4.04 -16.76
N SER A 251 -14.88 -4.70 -17.41
CA SER A 251 -14.71 -6.09 -17.84
C SER A 251 -13.46 -6.26 -18.70
N GLY A 252 -12.70 -7.32 -18.48
CA GLY A 252 -11.52 -7.66 -19.25
C GLY A 252 -10.22 -6.97 -18.81
N ILE A 253 -10.25 -5.98 -17.88
CA ILE A 253 -9.01 -5.37 -17.37
C ILE A 253 -8.17 -6.40 -16.61
N LEU A 254 -8.80 -7.14 -15.68
CA LEU A 254 -8.10 -8.06 -14.78
C LEU A 254 -7.48 -9.26 -15.53
N ALA A 255 -8.17 -9.78 -16.52
CA ALA A 255 -7.68 -10.90 -17.36
C ALA A 255 -6.45 -10.51 -18.23
N GLN A 256 -6.23 -9.22 -18.47
CA GLN A 256 -5.07 -8.71 -19.22
C GLN A 256 -3.84 -8.44 -18.33
N LEU A 257 -3.98 -8.53 -17.01
CA LEU A 257 -2.86 -8.39 -16.10
C LEU A 257 -2.01 -9.66 -16.11
N GLN A 258 -0.70 -9.49 -16.03
CA GLN A 258 0.23 -10.59 -15.90
C GLN A 258 0.42 -10.92 -14.40
N PRO A 259 0.34 -12.20 -14.00
CA PRO A 259 0.58 -12.61 -12.64
C PRO A 259 1.90 -12.03 -12.11
N GLU A 260 1.90 -11.59 -10.85
CA GLU A 260 3.06 -11.04 -10.12
C GLU A 260 3.77 -9.83 -10.73
N ARG A 261 3.32 -9.33 -11.89
CA ARG A 261 4.05 -8.28 -12.61
C ARG A 261 3.35 -6.94 -12.61
N ASN A 262 2.06 -6.94 -12.87
CA ASN A 262 1.35 -5.69 -12.97
C ASN A 262 0.04 -5.69 -12.19
N PHE A 263 -0.34 -4.50 -11.84
CA PHE A 263 -1.52 -4.21 -11.03
C PHE A 263 -2.27 -3.04 -11.65
N VAL A 264 -3.51 -2.88 -11.24
CA VAL A 264 -4.35 -1.75 -11.62
C VAL A 264 -4.98 -1.14 -10.38
N THR A 265 -5.05 0.18 -10.35
CA THR A 265 -5.72 0.93 -9.29
C THR A 265 -6.47 2.11 -9.89
N LYS A 266 -7.45 2.61 -9.17
CA LYS A 266 -8.19 3.81 -9.58
C LYS A 266 -7.58 5.03 -8.91
N ILE A 267 -7.09 5.98 -9.71
CA ILE A 267 -6.59 7.26 -9.24
C ILE A 267 -7.54 8.34 -9.78
N SER A 268 -8.20 9.04 -8.85
CA SER A 268 -9.31 9.96 -9.21
C SER A 268 -10.42 9.21 -9.98
N SER A 269 -10.69 9.55 -11.22
CA SER A 269 -11.69 8.88 -12.07
C SER A 269 -11.10 7.85 -13.03
N SER A 270 -9.77 7.75 -13.12
CA SER A 270 -9.08 6.95 -14.15
C SER A 270 -8.49 5.66 -13.57
N TRP A 271 -8.61 4.58 -14.33
CA TRP A 271 -7.90 3.34 -14.06
C TRP A 271 -6.45 3.47 -14.54
N VAL A 272 -5.50 3.15 -13.67
CA VAL A 272 -4.07 3.22 -13.94
C VAL A 272 -3.46 1.85 -13.74
N ARG A 273 -2.89 1.30 -14.81
CA ARG A 273 -2.08 0.09 -14.77
C ARG A 273 -0.64 0.45 -14.44
N PHE A 274 -0.02 -0.31 -13.56
CA PHE A 274 1.37 -0.12 -13.21
C PHE A 274 2.11 -1.46 -13.08
N TRP A 275 3.41 -1.41 -13.23
CA TRP A 275 4.31 -2.55 -13.15
C TRP A 275 5.08 -2.51 -11.85
N ALA A 276 4.97 -3.55 -11.05
CA ALA A 276 5.77 -3.70 -9.85
C ALA A 276 7.20 -4.14 -10.21
N PRO A 277 8.23 -3.66 -9.49
CA PRO A 277 9.62 -4.05 -9.73
C PRO A 277 9.86 -5.50 -9.34
N LYS A 278 10.90 -6.12 -9.93
CA LYS A 278 11.43 -7.39 -9.45
C LYS A 278 12.19 -7.15 -8.15
N LEU A 279 11.89 -7.94 -7.13
CA LEU A 279 12.71 -8.04 -5.93
C LEU A 279 13.90 -8.94 -6.24
N GLN A 280 15.13 -8.56 -5.84
CA GLN A 280 16.30 -9.42 -5.97
C GLN A 280 16.20 -10.55 -4.93
N GLY A 281 16.46 -11.77 -5.33
CA GLY A 281 16.59 -12.91 -4.42
C GLY A 281 15.41 -13.90 -4.39
N ASN A 282 14.49 -13.83 -5.38
CA ASN A 282 13.49 -14.91 -5.60
C ASN A 282 13.68 -15.53 -6.98
#